data_5d1b387007c3c6dc68ddedcd7fe0801f
#
_entry.id   5d1b387007c3c6dc68ddedcd7fe0801f
#
_cell.length_a   1.000
_cell.length_b   1.000
_cell.length_c   1.000
_cell.angle_alpha   90.00
_cell.angle_beta   90.00
_cell.angle_gamma   90.00
#
_symmetry.space_group_name_H-M   'P 1'
#
loop_
_entity.id
_entity.type
_entity.pdbx_description
1 polymer ?
#
loop_
_entity_poly.entity_id
_entity_poly.type
_entity_poly.pdbx_seq_one_letter_code
_entity_poly.pdbx_strand_id
1 'polypeptide(L)'
;EKDFFYGDGSFPHKYQIDEETFGFLHKHPNLNLCIAHFFFVSDQPGLCCEMLDRYPNLFFDITPGWEMFENFAKDREYWRSFFSEYSHKILFGTDTFSDHWRETVTCLRRVMETDEPFVAFEENCVGLDLPEKTLRDIYFNNYHKFIRRMDKKINVDMVLEYADTLYDRIPVGENRQMISDTIDYLKAEIGKFR
;
A
#
# COMPACT_ATOMS: atom_id res chain seq x y z
N GLU A 1 1.25 -13.20 -20.93
CA GLU A 1 0.92 -13.52 -19.53
C GLU A 1 1.02 -15.03 -19.22
N LYS A 2 1.88 -15.74 -19.95
CA LYS A 2 2.17 -17.15 -19.65
C LYS A 2 2.83 -17.33 -18.28
N ASP A 3 3.51 -16.30 -17.80
CA ASP A 3 4.32 -16.35 -16.58
C ASP A 3 3.48 -16.34 -15.27
N PHE A 4 2.19 -16.01 -15.38
CA PHE A 4 1.24 -16.00 -14.25
C PHE A 4 0.09 -17.02 -14.38
N PHE A 5 0.25 -18.01 -15.29
CA PHE A 5 -0.75 -19.07 -15.42
C PHE A 5 -0.50 -20.20 -14.43
N TYR A 6 -1.34 -20.29 -13.41
CA TYR A 6 -1.27 -21.30 -12.35
C TYR A 6 -2.40 -22.33 -12.45
N GLY A 7 -3.05 -22.45 -13.61
CA GLY A 7 -4.20 -23.33 -13.81
C GLY A 7 -3.86 -24.78 -14.20
N ASP A 8 -2.59 -25.16 -14.17
CA ASP A 8 -2.11 -26.50 -14.54
C ASP A 8 -2.21 -27.56 -13.42
N GLY A 9 -2.67 -27.13 -12.23
CA GLY A 9 -2.81 -27.99 -11.06
C GLY A 9 -1.55 -28.13 -10.20
N SER A 10 -0.46 -27.46 -10.55
CA SER A 10 0.78 -27.47 -9.75
C SER A 10 0.68 -26.57 -8.51
N PHE A 11 -0.31 -25.69 -8.45
CA PHE A 11 -0.57 -24.76 -7.36
C PHE A 11 -1.94 -24.99 -6.74
N PRO A 12 -2.16 -24.61 -5.47
CA PRO A 12 -3.47 -24.64 -4.84
C PRO A 12 -4.49 -23.80 -5.63
N HIS A 13 -5.71 -24.28 -5.72
CA HIS A 13 -6.79 -23.50 -6.33
C HIS A 13 -7.13 -22.28 -5.46
N LYS A 14 -7.57 -21.17 -6.08
CA LYS A 14 -7.87 -19.90 -5.36
C LYS A 14 -8.77 -20.12 -4.14
N TYR A 15 -9.83 -20.93 -4.26
CA TYR A 15 -10.74 -21.21 -3.14
C TYR A 15 -10.05 -21.88 -1.94
N GLN A 16 -9.00 -22.69 -2.16
CA GLN A 16 -8.24 -23.33 -1.08
C GLN A 16 -7.43 -22.29 -0.32
N ILE A 17 -6.83 -21.35 -1.05
CA ILE A 17 -6.10 -20.20 -0.47
C ILE A 17 -7.07 -19.32 0.34
N ASP A 18 -8.28 -19.11 -0.18
CA ASP A 18 -9.32 -18.33 0.50
C ASP A 18 -9.72 -19.01 1.82
N GLU A 19 -10.01 -20.31 1.80
CA GLU A 19 -10.36 -21.09 2.99
C GLU A 19 -9.23 -21.07 4.04
N GLU A 20 -7.98 -21.23 3.62
CA GLU A 20 -6.83 -21.15 4.51
C GLU A 20 -6.68 -19.77 5.12
N THR A 21 -6.86 -18.70 4.31
CA THR A 21 -6.81 -17.31 4.77
C THR A 21 -7.90 -17.03 5.79
N PHE A 22 -9.14 -17.45 5.52
CA PHE A 22 -10.24 -17.29 6.47
C PHE A 22 -10.01 -18.10 7.75
N GLY A 23 -9.48 -19.32 7.61
CA GLY A 23 -9.09 -20.15 8.75
C GLY A 23 -8.01 -19.49 9.61
N PHE A 24 -7.04 -18.84 8.98
CA PHE A 24 -5.99 -18.08 9.65
C PHE A 24 -6.56 -16.87 10.40
N LEU A 25 -7.36 -16.05 9.74
CA LEU A 25 -8.03 -14.89 10.35
C LEU A 25 -8.89 -15.29 11.56
N HIS A 26 -9.61 -16.40 11.47
CA HIS A 26 -10.41 -16.92 12.57
C HIS A 26 -9.55 -17.37 13.76
N LYS A 27 -8.42 -18.01 13.51
CA LYS A 27 -7.50 -18.48 14.57
C LYS A 27 -6.74 -17.35 15.25
N HIS A 28 -6.54 -16.24 14.57
CA HIS A 28 -5.72 -15.12 15.04
C HIS A 28 -6.46 -13.79 15.06
N PRO A 29 -7.58 -13.67 15.81
CA PRO A 29 -8.46 -12.50 15.78
C PRO A 29 -7.80 -11.21 16.30
N ASN A 30 -6.67 -11.32 17.00
CA ASN A 30 -5.93 -10.18 17.54
C ASN A 30 -4.73 -9.76 16.68
N LEU A 31 -4.44 -10.49 15.60
CA LEU A 31 -3.36 -10.15 14.68
C LEU A 31 -3.89 -9.24 13.58
N ASN A 32 -3.32 -8.04 13.46
CA ASN A 32 -3.59 -7.22 12.29
C ASN A 32 -2.98 -7.88 11.06
N LEU A 33 -3.82 -8.15 10.06
CA LEU A 33 -3.42 -8.73 8.78
C LEU A 33 -3.73 -7.74 7.66
N CYS A 34 -2.75 -7.39 6.87
CA CYS A 34 -2.95 -6.68 5.60
C CYS A 34 -2.82 -7.68 4.46
N ILE A 35 -3.82 -7.74 3.60
CA ILE A 35 -3.80 -8.56 2.40
C ILE A 35 -3.60 -7.64 1.20
N ALA A 36 -2.52 -7.88 0.46
CA ALA A 36 -2.13 -7.09 -0.69
C ALA A 36 -3.11 -7.24 -1.87
N HIS A 37 -3.08 -6.26 -2.78
CA HIS A 37 -3.81 -6.29 -4.05
C HIS A 37 -5.32 -6.50 -3.89
N PHE A 38 -5.93 -5.97 -2.82
CA PHE A 38 -7.33 -6.25 -2.52
C PHE A 38 -7.68 -7.75 -2.53
N PHE A 39 -6.72 -8.60 -2.18
CA PHE A 39 -6.86 -10.06 -2.24
C PHE A 39 -7.24 -10.60 -3.63
N PHE A 40 -7.05 -9.79 -4.68
CA PHE A 40 -7.51 -10.10 -6.05
C PHE A 40 -9.02 -10.41 -6.13
N VAL A 41 -9.83 -9.71 -5.36
CA VAL A 41 -11.30 -9.83 -5.32
C VAL A 41 -12.01 -8.51 -5.62
N SER A 42 -11.32 -7.57 -6.28
CA SER A 42 -11.90 -6.29 -6.67
C SER A 42 -13.04 -6.41 -7.69
N ASP A 43 -13.18 -7.54 -8.37
CA ASP A 43 -14.32 -7.89 -9.20
C ASP A 43 -15.55 -8.38 -8.39
N GLN A 44 -15.39 -8.58 -7.08
CA GLN A 44 -16.40 -9.08 -6.15
C GLN A 44 -16.61 -8.11 -4.97
N PRO A 45 -17.12 -6.90 -5.22
CA PRO A 45 -17.18 -5.84 -4.20
C PRO A 45 -18.00 -6.24 -2.96
N GLY A 46 -19.03 -7.06 -3.12
CA GLY A 46 -19.80 -7.62 -1.98
C GLY A 46 -18.94 -8.48 -1.06
N LEU A 47 -18.02 -9.28 -1.64
CA LEU A 47 -17.08 -10.09 -0.86
C LEU A 47 -16.08 -9.20 -0.11
N CYS A 48 -15.61 -8.11 -0.72
CA CYS A 48 -14.75 -7.13 -0.05
C CYS A 48 -15.41 -6.60 1.23
N CYS A 49 -16.68 -6.18 1.14
CA CYS A 49 -17.46 -5.71 2.30
C CYS A 49 -17.60 -6.80 3.36
N GLU A 50 -18.04 -8.00 2.97
CA GLU A 50 -18.21 -9.13 3.89
C GLU A 50 -16.92 -9.45 4.65
N MET A 51 -15.77 -9.47 3.97
CA MET A 51 -14.48 -9.73 4.59
C MET A 51 -14.11 -8.65 5.61
N LEU A 52 -14.27 -7.38 5.25
CA LEU A 52 -13.91 -6.27 6.13
C LEU A 52 -14.86 -6.16 7.32
N ASP A 53 -16.14 -6.47 7.16
CA ASP A 53 -17.12 -6.48 8.25
C ASP A 53 -16.88 -7.64 9.23
N ARG A 54 -16.59 -8.82 8.67
CA ARG A 54 -16.42 -10.05 9.45
C ARG A 54 -15.13 -10.06 10.28
N TYR A 55 -14.07 -9.45 9.76
CA TYR A 55 -12.74 -9.49 10.39
C TYR A 55 -12.26 -8.09 10.80
N PRO A 56 -12.43 -7.70 12.06
CA PRO A 56 -12.07 -6.35 12.53
C PRO A 56 -10.61 -5.98 12.36
N ASN A 57 -9.73 -6.98 12.35
CA ASN A 57 -8.27 -6.84 12.23
C ASN A 57 -7.75 -7.05 10.80
N LEU A 58 -8.64 -7.23 9.82
CA LEU A 58 -8.29 -7.30 8.41
C LEU A 58 -8.17 -5.91 7.80
N PHE A 59 -7.13 -5.73 7.02
CA PHE A 59 -6.89 -4.58 6.16
C PHE A 59 -6.63 -5.04 4.74
N PHE A 60 -7.06 -4.26 3.77
CA PHE A 60 -6.59 -4.36 2.39
C PHE A 60 -5.58 -3.28 2.10
N ASP A 61 -4.68 -3.49 1.15
CA ASP A 61 -3.91 -2.41 0.58
C ASP A 61 -4.28 -2.18 -0.89
N ILE A 62 -3.94 -0.99 -1.37
CA ILE A 62 -4.16 -0.60 -2.76
C ILE A 62 -2.93 -0.83 -3.63
N THR A 63 -2.05 -1.71 -3.20
CA THR A 63 -0.94 -2.18 -4.03
C THR A 63 -1.48 -2.64 -5.38
N PRO A 64 -0.96 -2.15 -6.50
CA PRO A 64 -1.59 -2.42 -7.79
C PRO A 64 -1.58 -3.90 -8.18
N GLY A 65 -2.77 -4.53 -8.23
CA GLY A 65 -3.10 -5.46 -9.27
C GLY A 65 -3.80 -4.58 -10.32
N TRP A 66 -3.28 -4.49 -11.51
CA TRP A 66 -3.73 -3.48 -12.48
C TRP A 66 -5.22 -3.63 -12.82
N GLU A 67 -5.75 -4.85 -12.86
CA GLU A 67 -7.16 -5.17 -13.02
C GLU A 67 -8.07 -4.50 -11.98
N MET A 68 -7.54 -4.21 -10.80
CA MET A 68 -8.27 -3.52 -9.74
C MET A 68 -8.74 -2.13 -10.19
N PHE A 69 -7.90 -1.40 -10.92
CA PHE A 69 -8.25 -0.06 -11.39
C PHE A 69 -9.33 -0.08 -12.46
N GLU A 70 -9.29 -1.09 -13.36
CA GLU A 70 -10.37 -1.32 -14.31
C GLU A 70 -11.69 -1.65 -13.59
N ASN A 71 -11.63 -2.48 -12.54
CA ASN A 71 -12.80 -2.83 -11.75
C ASN A 71 -13.37 -1.61 -11.01
N PHE A 72 -12.51 -0.72 -10.49
CA PHE A 72 -12.97 0.54 -9.91
C PHE A 72 -13.63 1.46 -10.94
N ALA A 73 -13.14 1.47 -12.18
CA ALA A 73 -13.69 2.25 -13.26
C ALA A 73 -15.08 1.75 -13.73
N LYS A 74 -15.37 0.45 -13.62
CA LYS A 74 -16.66 -0.14 -14.00
C LYS A 74 -17.83 0.37 -13.16
N ASP A 75 -17.59 0.65 -11.87
CA ASP A 75 -18.61 1.23 -10.97
C ASP A 75 -17.97 2.21 -10.00
N ARG A 76 -17.62 3.38 -10.54
CA ARG A 76 -16.94 4.45 -9.82
C ARG A 76 -17.69 4.89 -8.55
N GLU A 77 -19.00 5.04 -8.63
CA GLU A 77 -19.80 5.54 -7.51
C GLU A 77 -19.86 4.53 -6.36
N TYR A 78 -19.95 3.24 -6.69
CA TYR A 78 -19.87 2.18 -5.70
C TYR A 78 -18.51 2.21 -5.00
N TRP A 79 -17.42 2.24 -5.76
CA TRP A 79 -16.07 2.21 -5.20
C TRP A 79 -15.73 3.47 -4.41
N ARG A 80 -16.21 4.63 -4.85
CA ARG A 80 -16.10 5.87 -4.08
C ARG A 80 -16.79 5.76 -2.71
N SER A 81 -17.97 5.18 -2.67
CA SER A 81 -18.72 4.92 -1.44
C SER A 81 -17.98 3.89 -0.56
N PHE A 82 -17.53 2.78 -1.15
CA PHE A 82 -16.76 1.75 -0.47
C PHE A 82 -15.51 2.32 0.22
N PHE A 83 -14.68 3.07 -0.52
CA PHE A 83 -13.49 3.69 0.06
C PHE A 83 -13.81 4.70 1.16
N SER A 84 -14.94 5.40 1.08
CA SER A 84 -15.37 6.32 2.12
C SER A 84 -15.82 5.59 3.38
N GLU A 85 -16.54 4.49 3.25
CA GLU A 85 -17.04 3.68 4.36
C GLU A 85 -15.93 2.89 5.03
N TYR A 86 -15.11 2.19 4.24
CA TYR A 86 -14.01 1.35 4.73
C TYR A 86 -12.66 2.07 4.78
N SER A 87 -12.63 3.40 4.70
CA SER A 87 -11.38 4.18 4.72
C SER A 87 -10.43 3.74 5.81
N HIS A 88 -10.95 3.39 6.97
CA HIS A 88 -10.22 3.02 8.18
C HIS A 88 -9.56 1.64 8.14
N LYS A 89 -9.77 0.87 7.07
CA LYS A 89 -9.23 -0.49 6.85
C LYS A 89 -8.42 -0.63 5.57
N ILE A 90 -8.16 0.45 4.87
CA ILE A 90 -7.39 0.45 3.64
C ILE A 90 -6.03 1.08 3.89
N LEU A 91 -4.97 0.44 3.41
CA LEU A 91 -3.60 0.92 3.48
C LEU A 91 -3.10 1.35 2.10
N PHE A 92 -2.22 2.33 2.08
CA PHE A 92 -1.50 2.69 0.87
C PHE A 92 -0.30 1.76 0.68
N GLY A 93 -0.25 1.08 -0.45
CA GLY A 93 0.85 0.22 -0.86
C GLY A 93 1.18 0.45 -2.33
N THR A 94 2.40 0.19 -2.77
CA THR A 94 2.86 0.46 -4.14
C THR A 94 3.49 -0.74 -4.83
N ASP A 95 3.95 -1.74 -4.10
CA ASP A 95 4.69 -2.91 -4.61
C ASP A 95 5.83 -2.54 -5.57
N THR A 96 6.48 -1.41 -5.31
CA THR A 96 7.57 -0.93 -6.16
C THR A 96 8.91 -0.96 -5.44
N PHE A 97 9.89 -1.45 -6.15
CA PHE A 97 11.28 -1.43 -5.75
C PHE A 97 12.10 -0.98 -6.94
N SER A 98 12.59 0.20 -7.00
CA SER A 98 13.43 0.77 -8.05
C SER A 98 12.77 1.81 -8.96
N ASP A 99 13.02 1.77 -10.25
CA ASP A 99 12.93 2.92 -11.16
C ASP A 99 11.51 3.37 -11.51
N HIS A 100 10.50 2.52 -11.35
CA HIS A 100 9.11 2.82 -11.73
C HIS A 100 8.22 3.35 -10.58
N TRP A 101 8.79 3.57 -9.39
CA TRP A 101 7.99 4.00 -8.23
C TRP A 101 7.21 5.30 -8.46
N ARG A 102 7.79 6.24 -9.21
CA ARG A 102 7.13 7.53 -9.48
C ARG A 102 5.88 7.36 -10.32
N GLU A 103 5.95 6.52 -11.35
CA GLU A 103 4.83 6.22 -12.23
C GLU A 103 3.71 5.55 -11.45
N THR A 104 4.03 4.52 -10.67
CA THR A 104 3.08 3.80 -9.83
C THR A 104 2.42 4.71 -8.81
N VAL A 105 3.19 5.49 -8.05
CA VAL A 105 2.64 6.44 -7.07
C VAL A 105 1.76 7.49 -7.75
N THR A 106 2.16 8.00 -8.91
CA THR A 106 1.37 8.98 -9.66
C THR A 106 0.04 8.37 -10.12
N CYS A 107 0.06 7.13 -10.63
CA CYS A 107 -1.14 6.41 -11.02
C CYS A 107 -2.09 6.22 -9.83
N LEU A 108 -1.59 5.68 -8.72
CA LEU A 108 -2.37 5.48 -7.50
C LEU A 108 -3.00 6.78 -6.99
N ARG A 109 -2.23 7.86 -6.97
CA ARG A 109 -2.75 9.17 -6.58
C ARG A 109 -3.82 9.67 -7.53
N ARG A 110 -3.66 9.49 -8.85
CA ARG A 110 -4.71 9.86 -9.81
C ARG A 110 -5.99 9.09 -9.57
N VAL A 111 -5.91 7.76 -9.32
CA VAL A 111 -7.08 6.95 -8.98
C VAL A 111 -7.76 7.45 -7.71
N MET A 112 -7.01 7.83 -6.69
CA MET A 112 -7.60 8.23 -5.40
C MET A 112 -8.08 9.69 -5.39
N GLU A 113 -7.34 10.62 -6.04
CA GLU A 113 -7.47 12.06 -5.82
C GLU A 113 -8.21 12.82 -6.92
N THR A 114 -8.39 12.24 -8.13
CA THR A 114 -9.02 12.93 -9.26
C THR A 114 -10.36 12.29 -9.62
N ASP A 115 -11.10 12.92 -10.53
CA ASP A 115 -12.36 12.41 -11.11
C ASP A 115 -12.26 12.11 -12.61
N GLU A 116 -11.04 12.21 -13.16
CA GLU A 116 -10.79 12.13 -14.60
C GLU A 116 -10.58 10.69 -15.06
N PRO A 117 -11.04 10.31 -16.26
CA PRO A 117 -10.64 9.06 -16.92
C PRO A 117 -9.20 9.18 -17.44
N PHE A 118 -8.47 8.09 -17.39
CA PHE A 118 -7.11 8.01 -17.93
C PHE A 118 -6.72 6.56 -18.23
N VAL A 119 -5.64 6.37 -18.97
CA VAL A 119 -5.07 5.04 -19.23
C VAL A 119 -3.74 4.94 -18.49
N ALA A 120 -3.53 3.87 -17.76
CA ALA A 120 -2.26 3.53 -17.12
C ALA A 120 -2.07 2.02 -17.15
N PHE A 121 -0.85 1.57 -17.47
CA PHE A 121 -0.49 0.15 -17.52
C PHE A 121 -1.42 -0.67 -18.43
N GLU A 122 -1.83 -0.09 -19.57
CA GLU A 122 -2.76 -0.66 -20.56
C GLU A 122 -4.22 -0.80 -20.06
N GLU A 123 -4.54 -0.35 -18.84
CA GLU A 123 -5.89 -0.41 -18.27
C GLU A 123 -6.60 0.93 -18.33
N ASN A 124 -7.92 0.87 -18.51
CA ASN A 124 -8.79 2.04 -18.42
C ASN A 124 -9.08 2.36 -16.94
N CYS A 125 -8.56 3.46 -16.48
CA CYS A 125 -8.72 3.93 -15.11
C CYS A 125 -9.67 5.12 -15.05
N VAL A 126 -10.24 5.34 -13.88
CA VAL A 126 -10.97 6.56 -13.53
C VAL A 126 -10.61 6.99 -12.11
N GLY A 127 -10.51 8.27 -11.90
CA GLY A 127 -10.31 8.82 -10.56
C GLY A 127 -11.59 8.70 -9.71
N LEU A 128 -11.42 8.36 -8.44
CA LEU A 128 -12.51 8.19 -7.48
C LEU A 128 -12.88 9.49 -6.75
N ASP A 129 -12.05 10.53 -6.85
CA ASP A 129 -12.25 11.82 -6.16
C ASP A 129 -12.60 11.63 -4.68
N LEU A 130 -11.71 10.92 -3.96
CA LEU A 130 -11.97 10.59 -2.57
C LEU A 130 -11.88 11.82 -1.68
N PRO A 131 -12.74 11.95 -0.64
CA PRO A 131 -12.66 13.03 0.31
C PRO A 131 -11.30 13.08 1.02
N GLU A 132 -10.84 14.29 1.37
CA GLU A 132 -9.56 14.50 2.07
C GLU A 132 -9.41 13.64 3.32
N LYS A 133 -10.47 13.47 4.10
CA LYS A 133 -10.47 12.61 5.29
C LYS A 133 -10.17 11.15 4.92
N THR A 134 -10.78 10.64 3.87
CA THR A 134 -10.55 9.28 3.36
C THR A 134 -9.10 9.11 2.90
N LEU A 135 -8.60 10.06 2.12
CA LEU A 135 -7.21 10.08 1.67
C LEU A 135 -6.23 10.08 2.85
N ARG A 136 -6.49 10.91 3.85
CA ARG A 136 -5.65 10.98 5.06
C ARG A 136 -5.64 9.66 5.85
N ASP A 137 -6.78 8.98 5.94
CA ASP A 137 -6.86 7.68 6.57
C ASP A 137 -6.02 6.64 5.81
N ILE A 138 -6.19 6.55 4.49
CA ILE A 138 -5.49 5.58 3.64
C ILE A 138 -3.98 5.86 3.59
N TYR A 139 -3.57 7.10 3.37
CA TYR A 139 -2.17 7.46 3.17
C TYR A 139 -1.34 7.50 4.44
N PHE A 140 -1.97 7.73 5.59
CA PHE A 140 -1.23 7.99 6.80
C PHE A 140 -1.79 7.31 8.06
N ASN A 141 -3.05 7.61 8.45
CA ASN A 141 -3.54 7.24 9.77
C ASN A 141 -3.59 5.73 9.99
N ASN A 142 -4.00 4.97 8.97
CA ASN A 142 -4.22 3.54 9.11
C ASN A 142 -2.92 2.76 9.26
N TYR A 143 -1.84 3.20 8.63
CA TYR A 143 -0.54 2.55 8.81
C TYR A 143 -0.12 2.58 10.29
N HIS A 144 -0.26 3.72 10.97
CA HIS A 144 0.06 3.82 12.39
C HIS A 144 -0.82 2.91 13.25
N LYS A 145 -2.12 2.80 12.94
CA LYS A 145 -3.02 1.87 13.62
C LYS A 145 -2.64 0.41 13.37
N PHE A 146 -2.34 0.08 12.12
CA PHE A 146 -1.98 -1.27 11.69
C PHE A 146 -0.75 -1.79 12.41
N ILE A 147 0.34 -1.02 12.44
CA ILE A 147 1.59 -1.42 13.11
C ILE A 147 1.53 -1.27 14.63
N ARG A 148 0.41 -0.76 15.19
CA ARG A 148 0.24 -0.48 16.63
C ARG A 148 1.43 0.29 17.21
N ARG A 149 1.98 1.18 16.42
CA ARG A 149 3.18 1.92 16.80
C ARG A 149 2.81 2.98 17.82
N MET A 150 3.36 2.86 19.01
CA MET A 150 3.54 4.02 19.89
C MET A 150 4.62 4.89 19.24
N ASP A 151 4.40 6.19 19.20
CA ASP A 151 5.40 7.15 18.70
C ASP A 151 6.71 6.97 19.46
N LYS A 152 7.63 6.22 18.88
CA LYS A 152 8.98 6.15 19.39
C LYS A 152 9.73 7.36 18.83
N LYS A 153 10.33 8.14 19.71
CA LYS A 153 11.26 9.18 19.26
C LYS A 153 12.34 8.54 18.39
N ILE A 154 12.60 9.16 17.26
CA ILE A 154 13.69 8.75 16.36
C ILE A 154 15.00 8.93 17.14
N ASN A 155 15.80 7.88 17.24
CA ASN A 155 17.16 8.00 17.74
C ASN A 155 18.06 8.54 16.63
N VAL A 156 18.16 9.85 16.54
CA VAL A 156 18.88 10.53 15.47
C VAL A 156 20.36 10.15 15.47
N ASP A 157 20.95 9.93 16.65
CA ASP A 157 22.37 9.56 16.75
C ASP A 157 22.62 8.19 16.11
N MET A 158 21.73 7.20 16.32
CA MET A 158 21.79 5.89 15.62
C MET A 158 21.58 6.03 14.10
N VAL A 159 20.71 6.93 13.66
CA VAL A 159 20.48 7.16 12.23
C VAL A 159 21.73 7.74 11.58
N LEU A 160 22.38 8.69 12.22
CA LEU A 160 23.64 9.29 11.74
C LEU A 160 24.78 8.28 11.71
N GLU A 161 24.97 7.49 12.76
CA GLU A 161 25.96 6.42 12.82
C GLU A 161 25.77 5.39 11.69
N TYR A 162 24.50 5.00 11.43
CA TYR A 162 24.19 4.10 10.33
C TYR A 162 24.47 4.75 8.96
N ALA A 163 24.10 6.01 8.78
CA ALA A 163 24.35 6.73 7.54
C ALA A 163 25.85 6.90 7.26
N ASP A 164 26.67 7.21 8.27
CA ASP A 164 28.13 7.24 8.14
C ASP A 164 28.68 5.85 7.74
N THR A 165 28.17 4.77 8.32
CA THR A 165 28.52 3.40 7.94
C THR A 165 28.18 3.08 6.48
N LEU A 166 27.03 3.55 6.00
CA LEU A 166 26.63 3.41 4.59
C LEU A 166 27.54 4.22 3.68
N TYR A 167 27.85 5.46 4.06
CA TYR A 167 28.73 6.34 3.31
C TYR A 167 30.09 5.69 3.02
N ASP A 168 30.67 5.03 4.01
CA ASP A 168 31.97 4.35 3.88
C ASP A 168 31.93 3.12 2.96
N ARG A 169 30.76 2.46 2.86
CA ARG A 169 30.59 1.21 2.08
C ARG A 169 30.21 1.45 0.62
N ILE A 170 29.66 2.61 0.29
CA ILE A 170 29.16 2.89 -1.05
C ILE A 170 30.30 3.48 -1.91
N PRO A 171 30.48 2.96 -3.14
CA PRO A 171 31.46 3.52 -4.08
C PRO A 171 31.23 5.01 -4.34
N VAL A 172 32.30 5.72 -4.68
CA VAL A 172 32.22 7.15 -5.05
C VAL A 172 31.30 7.29 -6.27
N GLY A 173 30.33 8.19 -6.18
CA GLY A 173 29.34 8.45 -7.22
C GLY A 173 28.12 9.19 -6.67
N GLU A 174 27.07 9.32 -7.49
CA GLU A 174 25.85 10.06 -7.14
C GLU A 174 25.19 9.55 -5.85
N ASN A 175 25.14 8.24 -5.65
CA ASN A 175 24.53 7.65 -4.45
C ASN A 175 25.29 8.04 -3.18
N ARG A 176 26.62 8.13 -3.24
CA ARG A 176 27.44 8.56 -2.10
C ARG A 176 27.23 10.04 -1.80
N GLN A 177 27.09 10.87 -2.83
CA GLN A 177 26.77 12.29 -2.66
C GLN A 177 25.39 12.46 -2.01
N MET A 178 24.39 11.71 -2.47
CA MET A 178 23.02 11.77 -1.90
C MET A 178 22.99 11.40 -0.42
N ILE A 179 23.82 10.44 0.02
CA ILE A 179 23.96 10.09 1.44
C ILE A 179 24.63 11.22 2.21
N SER A 180 25.69 11.82 1.66
CA SER A 180 26.36 12.98 2.26
C SER A 180 25.38 14.13 2.49
N ASP A 181 24.61 14.49 1.46
CA ASP A 181 23.60 15.56 1.53
C ASP A 181 22.52 15.26 2.58
N THR A 182 22.13 13.98 2.68
CA THR A 182 21.16 13.52 3.69
C THR A 182 21.72 13.64 5.11
N ILE A 183 22.98 13.27 5.33
CA ILE A 183 23.67 13.40 6.62
C ILE A 183 23.74 14.87 7.02
N ASP A 184 24.13 15.75 6.10
CA ASP A 184 24.24 17.18 6.36
C ASP A 184 22.88 17.80 6.69
N TYR A 185 21.83 17.41 5.95
CA TYR A 185 20.45 17.81 6.26
C TYR A 185 20.02 17.36 7.65
N LEU A 186 20.22 16.08 8.01
CA LEU A 186 19.87 15.55 9.32
C LEU A 186 20.64 16.27 10.45
N LYS A 187 21.92 16.55 10.26
CA LYS A 187 22.73 17.31 11.24
C LYS A 187 22.21 18.72 11.44
N ALA A 188 21.80 19.40 10.36
CA ALA A 188 21.25 20.76 10.41
C ALA A 188 19.88 20.80 11.12
N GLU A 189 19.06 19.76 10.95
CA GLU A 189 17.69 19.70 11.45
C GLU A 189 17.55 18.93 12.79
N ILE A 190 18.66 18.45 13.35
CA ILE A 190 18.68 17.56 14.53
C ILE A 190 17.89 18.12 15.73
N GLY A 191 17.86 19.43 15.88
CA GLY A 191 17.10 20.09 16.94
C GLY A 191 15.58 19.92 16.83
N LYS A 192 15.07 19.61 15.64
CA LYS A 192 13.63 19.40 15.40
C LYS A 192 13.18 17.97 15.73
N PHE A 193 14.12 17.04 15.84
CA PHE A 193 13.85 15.61 16.07
C PHE A 193 14.12 15.17 17.52
N ARG A 194 14.72 16.04 18.33
CA ARG A 194 14.95 15.87 19.77
C ARG A 194 13.83 16.50 20.59
#